data_da57f711c322608d215c974786de81db
#
_entry.id   da57f711c322608d215c974786de81db
#
_cell.length_a   1.000
_cell.length_b   1.000
_cell.length_c   1.000
_cell.angle_alpha   90.00
_cell.angle_beta   90.00
_cell.angle_gamma   90.00
#
_symmetry.space_group_name_H-M   'P 1'
#
loop_
_entity.id
_entity.type
_entity.pdbx_description
1 polymer ?
#
loop_
_entity_poly.entity_id
_entity_poly.type
_entity_poly.pdbx_seq_one_letter_code
_entity_poly.pdbx_strand_id
1 'polypeptide(L)'
;MNLRNRLYKEIQEKYCVVSCYAYSVAEIAWSIVKRHKRWHRKPYARRLTFKMDATKFSLNYSILSLPFRKGERILIPLHYGEYQRSFLMDKSLKRGSVTVTESSIVIAFSKETPVAEPSRKVGYDLNEKSIVGSDGSRYDLSEVARLHTLYGIRRSRFYEKHPHDRRLKKKFAGSRREKQRVKEALHKVSTLIVEKARANNEAIVLERLKGIRYSHKRGNGEGTAKRRRIALWPFRQLQSYIEYKAGWAGVPLEYVSPAYTSMTCNVCGYINRKLKVNDRSWRCPNCGAMLDRDPNSAINIERRGKIRCLGEGCPGARGTDEAVKGNETTTPILRAEAPKSGL
;
A
#
# COMPACT_ATOMS: atom_id res chain seq x y z
N MET A 1 0.73 -38.05 5.05
CA MET A 1 0.46 -37.09 6.15
C MET A 1 1.12 -35.75 5.80
N ASN A 2 0.40 -34.64 5.80
CA ASN A 2 0.93 -33.34 5.39
C ASN A 2 1.97 -32.86 6.43
N LEU A 3 3.13 -32.34 5.99
CA LEU A 3 4.21 -31.83 6.84
C LEU A 3 3.72 -30.88 7.96
N ARG A 4 2.70 -30.09 7.66
CA ARG A 4 2.05 -29.18 8.61
C ARG A 4 1.41 -29.93 9.79
N ASN A 5 0.71 -31.03 9.52
CA ASN A 5 0.07 -31.84 10.57
C ASN A 5 1.08 -32.60 11.42
N ARG A 6 2.21 -32.99 10.83
CA ARG A 6 3.32 -33.62 11.55
C ARG A 6 3.97 -32.60 12.51
N LEU A 7 4.30 -31.41 12.02
CA LEU A 7 4.85 -30.32 12.85
C LEU A 7 3.90 -29.90 13.98
N TYR A 8 2.60 -29.85 13.71
CA TYR A 8 1.59 -29.55 14.72
C TYR A 8 1.63 -30.53 15.89
N LYS A 9 1.60 -31.83 15.61
CA LYS A 9 1.66 -32.88 16.63
C LYS A 9 2.95 -32.84 17.44
N GLU A 10 4.08 -32.72 16.76
CA GLU A 10 5.40 -32.64 17.38
C GLU A 10 5.53 -31.43 18.32
N ILE A 11 5.03 -30.25 17.93
CA ILE A 11 5.03 -29.05 18.78
C ILE A 11 4.12 -29.23 19.98
N GLN A 12 2.94 -29.82 19.79
CA GLN A 12 1.99 -30.01 20.88
C GLN A 12 2.52 -31.00 21.92
N GLU A 13 3.09 -32.10 21.50
CA GLU A 13 3.67 -33.12 22.35
C GLU A 13 4.89 -32.61 23.13
N LYS A 14 5.81 -31.93 22.42
CA LYS A 14 7.07 -31.46 22.99
C LYS A 14 6.92 -30.30 23.99
N TYR A 15 5.99 -29.39 23.74
CA TYR A 15 5.90 -28.13 24.48
C TYR A 15 4.63 -27.98 25.31
N CYS A 16 3.74 -28.97 25.30
CA CYS A 16 2.47 -28.96 26.06
C CYS A 16 1.64 -27.68 25.89
N VAL A 17 1.68 -27.07 24.70
CA VAL A 17 1.01 -25.81 24.42
C VAL A 17 -0.43 -26.03 23.95
N VAL A 18 -1.29 -25.05 24.18
CA VAL A 18 -2.66 -25.06 23.67
C VAL A 18 -2.67 -25.18 22.15
N SER A 19 -3.56 -25.96 21.61
CA SER A 19 -3.64 -26.34 20.18
C SER A 19 -3.57 -25.15 19.21
N CYS A 20 -4.15 -24.01 19.56
CA CYS A 20 -4.13 -22.80 18.73
C CYS A 20 -2.70 -22.22 18.54
N TYR A 21 -1.81 -22.35 19.54
CA TYR A 21 -0.42 -21.92 19.40
C TYR A 21 0.37 -22.87 18.53
N ALA A 22 0.23 -24.19 18.76
CA ALA A 22 0.92 -25.20 17.93
C ALA A 22 0.54 -25.04 16.45
N TYR A 23 -0.74 -24.84 16.16
CA TYR A 23 -1.23 -24.59 14.81
C TYR A 23 -0.62 -23.30 14.20
N SER A 24 -0.65 -22.19 14.95
CA SER A 24 -0.12 -20.91 14.52
C SER A 24 1.38 -20.97 14.21
N VAL A 25 2.17 -21.61 15.08
CA VAL A 25 3.61 -21.75 14.90
C VAL A 25 3.92 -22.61 13.66
N ALA A 26 3.21 -23.70 13.46
CA ALA A 26 3.38 -24.55 12.28
C ALA A 26 3.03 -23.80 10.98
N GLU A 27 1.97 -22.99 10.98
CA GLU A 27 1.57 -22.18 9.82
C GLU A 27 2.59 -21.07 9.50
N ILE A 28 3.09 -20.38 10.53
CA ILE A 28 4.12 -19.34 10.37
C ILE A 28 5.43 -19.97 9.87
N ALA A 29 5.87 -21.09 10.45
CA ALA A 29 7.06 -21.80 9.99
C ALA A 29 6.93 -22.21 8.52
N TRP A 30 5.81 -22.81 8.14
CA TRP A 30 5.52 -23.14 6.75
C TRP A 30 5.56 -21.92 5.83
N SER A 31 4.97 -20.79 6.22
CA SER A 31 4.98 -19.56 5.44
C SER A 31 6.39 -18.99 5.24
N ILE A 32 7.27 -19.15 6.23
CA ILE A 32 8.69 -18.75 6.15
C ILE A 32 9.41 -19.64 5.16
N VAL A 33 9.25 -20.97 5.25
CA VAL A 33 9.86 -21.93 4.34
C VAL A 33 9.40 -21.70 2.90
N LYS A 34 8.08 -21.57 2.66
CA LYS A 34 7.51 -21.31 1.33
C LYS A 34 8.02 -20.02 0.67
N ARG A 35 8.32 -18.99 1.45
CA ARG A 35 8.88 -17.73 0.95
C ARG A 35 10.40 -17.76 0.80
N HIS A 36 11.07 -18.79 1.32
CA HIS A 36 12.53 -18.89 1.29
C HIS A 36 13.00 -19.32 -0.10
N LYS A 37 13.68 -18.41 -0.81
CA LYS A 37 14.17 -18.64 -2.18
C LYS A 37 15.67 -18.99 -2.26
N ARG A 38 16.35 -19.10 -1.12
CA ARG A 38 17.80 -19.31 -1.07
C ARG A 38 18.14 -20.74 -0.60
N TRP A 39 18.49 -21.60 -1.52
CA TRP A 39 18.80 -23.02 -1.26
C TRP A 39 19.97 -23.26 -0.29
N HIS A 40 20.93 -22.33 -0.23
CA HIS A 40 22.15 -22.48 0.59
C HIS A 40 22.04 -21.97 2.03
N ARG A 41 20.90 -21.49 2.49
CA ARG A 41 20.73 -20.97 3.85
C ARG A 41 19.43 -21.48 4.46
N LYS A 42 19.52 -21.93 5.72
CA LYS A 42 18.34 -22.34 6.48
C LYS A 42 17.41 -21.12 6.68
N PRO A 43 16.09 -21.26 6.48
CA PRO A 43 15.14 -20.23 6.84
C PRO A 43 15.08 -20.06 8.36
N TYR A 44 14.94 -18.84 8.82
CA TYR A 44 14.80 -18.53 10.25
C TYR A 44 13.76 -17.41 10.47
N ALA A 45 13.09 -17.45 11.61
CA ALA A 45 12.20 -16.39 12.04
C ALA A 45 13.03 -15.22 12.57
N ARG A 46 12.79 -14.01 12.00
CA ARG A 46 13.46 -12.78 12.46
C ARG A 46 12.82 -12.17 13.69
N ARG A 47 11.58 -12.51 13.96
CA ARG A 47 10.78 -12.04 15.10
C ARG A 47 9.88 -13.17 15.56
N LEU A 48 9.74 -13.30 16.85
CA LEU A 48 8.75 -14.20 17.42
C LEU A 48 7.36 -13.61 17.17
N THR A 49 6.51 -14.38 16.55
CA THR A 49 5.13 -13.99 16.25
C THR A 49 4.23 -15.20 16.37
N PHE A 50 3.00 -14.98 16.80
CA PHE A 50 1.93 -15.94 16.63
C PHE A 50 0.66 -15.25 16.15
N LYS A 51 -0.20 -16.01 15.50
CA LYS A 51 -1.47 -15.54 14.96
C LYS A 51 -2.60 -16.40 15.51
N MET A 52 -3.68 -15.77 15.92
CA MET A 52 -4.90 -16.46 16.34
C MET A 52 -6.09 -15.97 15.54
N ASP A 53 -7.02 -16.87 15.27
CA ASP A 53 -8.29 -16.53 14.64
C ASP A 53 -9.24 -15.86 15.65
N ALA A 54 -10.23 -15.14 15.12
CA ALA A 54 -11.18 -14.35 15.90
C ALA A 54 -11.91 -15.15 17.01
N THR A 55 -12.11 -16.43 16.80
CA THR A 55 -12.83 -17.32 17.74
C THR A 55 -11.99 -17.76 18.95
N LYS A 56 -10.68 -17.53 18.94
CA LYS A 56 -9.75 -18.04 19.97
C LYS A 56 -9.33 -17.00 20.98
N PHE A 57 -9.64 -15.73 20.76
CA PHE A 57 -9.36 -14.64 21.70
C PHE A 57 -10.62 -13.84 21.99
N SER A 58 -10.61 -13.13 23.10
CA SER A 58 -11.60 -12.10 23.36
C SER A 58 -10.94 -10.74 23.55
N LEU A 59 -11.65 -9.70 23.15
CA LEU A 59 -11.22 -8.33 23.25
C LEU A 59 -12.34 -7.55 23.92
N ASN A 60 -12.06 -7.06 25.12
CA ASN A 60 -12.99 -6.23 25.87
C ASN A 60 -12.33 -4.86 26.09
N TYR A 61 -12.84 -3.84 25.40
CA TYR A 61 -12.27 -2.48 25.35
C TYR A 61 -10.76 -2.50 25.09
N SER A 62 -9.96 -2.30 26.13
CA SER A 62 -8.50 -2.23 26.10
C SER A 62 -7.80 -3.50 26.57
N ILE A 63 -8.53 -4.57 26.85
CA ILE A 63 -7.96 -5.82 27.36
C ILE A 63 -8.11 -6.92 26.31
N LEU A 64 -6.98 -7.43 25.83
CA LEU A 64 -6.91 -8.63 25.00
C LEU A 64 -6.74 -9.85 25.90
N SER A 65 -7.67 -10.79 25.81
CA SER A 65 -7.64 -12.05 26.56
C SER A 65 -7.29 -13.20 25.63
N LEU A 66 -6.18 -13.89 25.93
CA LEU A 66 -5.66 -15.02 25.18
C LEU A 66 -5.70 -16.31 26.01
N PRO A 67 -5.98 -17.49 25.42
CA PRO A 67 -5.87 -18.75 26.13
C PRO A 67 -4.40 -19.01 26.52
N PHE A 68 -4.15 -19.51 27.72
CA PHE A 68 -2.80 -19.86 28.18
C PHE A 68 -2.70 -21.37 28.45
N ARG A 69 -3.49 -21.87 29.38
CA ARG A 69 -3.62 -23.29 29.70
C ARG A 69 -5.11 -23.68 29.69
N LYS A 70 -5.41 -24.93 29.93
CA LYS A 70 -6.80 -25.41 30.02
C LYS A 70 -7.49 -24.65 31.17
N GLY A 71 -8.49 -23.85 30.85
CA GLY A 71 -9.22 -23.00 31.82
C GLY A 71 -8.57 -21.66 32.19
N GLU A 72 -7.31 -21.41 31.82
CA GLU A 72 -6.58 -20.20 32.14
C GLU A 72 -6.44 -19.27 30.93
N ARG A 73 -6.46 -17.95 31.17
CA ARG A 73 -6.28 -16.93 30.13
C ARG A 73 -5.30 -15.85 30.58
N ILE A 74 -4.50 -15.37 29.64
CA ILE A 74 -3.62 -14.20 29.83
C ILE A 74 -4.40 -12.95 29.42
N LEU A 75 -4.40 -11.96 30.30
CA LEU A 75 -4.99 -10.65 30.06
C LEU A 75 -3.88 -9.65 29.71
N ILE A 76 -3.94 -9.08 28.52
CA ILE A 76 -2.93 -8.15 28.00
C ILE A 76 -3.60 -6.78 27.84
N PRO A 77 -3.21 -5.75 28.63
CA PRO A 77 -3.68 -4.39 28.43
C PRO A 77 -3.13 -3.83 27.13
N LEU A 78 -3.99 -3.18 26.33
CA LEU A 78 -3.64 -2.56 25.06
C LEU A 78 -3.46 -1.06 25.25
N HIS A 79 -2.33 -0.53 24.80
CA HIS A 79 -2.11 0.90 24.66
C HIS A 79 -2.37 1.32 23.21
N TYR A 80 -3.29 2.24 22.99
CA TYR A 80 -3.69 2.70 21.66
C TYR A 80 -4.09 4.18 21.67
N GLY A 81 -3.96 4.85 20.52
CA GLY A 81 -4.42 6.22 20.32
C GLY A 81 -5.87 6.28 19.81
N GLU A 82 -6.37 7.49 19.61
CA GLU A 82 -7.74 7.76 19.13
C GLU A 82 -8.09 7.05 17.80
N TYR A 83 -7.14 6.98 16.88
CA TYR A 83 -7.33 6.27 15.61
C TYR A 83 -7.61 4.77 15.81
N GLN A 84 -6.90 4.08 16.69
CA GLN A 84 -7.15 2.68 16.99
C GLN A 84 -8.43 2.51 17.78
N ARG A 85 -8.74 3.45 18.68
CA ARG A 85 -9.97 3.46 19.47
C ARG A 85 -11.22 3.47 18.57
N SER A 86 -11.23 4.27 17.51
CA SER A 86 -12.37 4.33 16.59
C SER A 86 -12.72 2.96 16.00
N PHE A 87 -11.71 2.13 15.65
CA PHE A 87 -11.95 0.77 15.17
C PHE A 87 -12.37 -0.21 16.26
N LEU A 88 -11.82 -0.07 17.48
CA LEU A 88 -12.15 -0.96 18.59
C LEU A 88 -13.58 -0.76 19.08
N MET A 89 -14.09 0.47 19.01
CA MET A 89 -15.44 0.85 19.45
C MET A 89 -16.50 0.68 18.38
N ASP A 90 -16.10 0.57 17.11
CA ASP A 90 -17.04 0.40 16.01
C ASP A 90 -17.57 -1.04 15.96
N LYS A 91 -18.83 -1.20 16.40
CA LYS A 91 -19.55 -2.48 16.42
C LYS A 91 -19.92 -3.00 15.03
N SER A 92 -19.89 -2.15 14.00
CA SER A 92 -20.18 -2.55 12.62
C SER A 92 -19.03 -3.35 11.99
N LEU A 93 -17.84 -3.28 12.58
CA LEU A 93 -16.65 -3.96 12.10
C LEU A 93 -16.61 -5.42 12.57
N LYS A 94 -16.44 -6.32 11.63
CA LYS A 94 -16.18 -7.74 11.92
C LYS A 94 -14.72 -7.91 12.34
N ARG A 95 -14.52 -8.46 13.53
CA ARG A 95 -13.17 -8.78 14.04
C ARG A 95 -12.61 -9.99 13.30
N GLY A 96 -11.38 -9.85 12.82
CA GLY A 96 -10.62 -10.94 12.20
C GLY A 96 -9.58 -11.51 13.16
N SER A 97 -8.43 -11.92 12.63
CA SER A 97 -7.35 -12.51 13.42
C SER A 97 -6.56 -11.47 14.22
N VAL A 98 -5.95 -11.92 15.32
CA VAL A 98 -4.94 -11.18 16.06
C VAL A 98 -3.55 -11.76 15.79
N THR A 99 -2.57 -10.89 15.58
CA THR A 99 -1.15 -11.28 15.48
C THR A 99 -0.40 -10.59 16.60
N VAL A 100 0.23 -11.37 17.47
CA VAL A 100 1.04 -10.88 18.59
C VAL A 100 2.51 -11.03 18.24
N THR A 101 3.27 -9.97 18.50
CA THR A 101 4.72 -9.91 18.37
C THR A 101 5.33 -9.51 19.70
N GLU A 102 6.65 -9.54 19.81
CA GLU A 102 7.37 -9.12 21.04
C GLU A 102 7.02 -7.69 21.50
N SER A 103 6.64 -6.80 20.60
CA SER A 103 6.45 -5.37 20.90
C SER A 103 5.15 -4.78 20.41
N SER A 104 4.30 -5.56 19.76
CA SER A 104 3.06 -5.03 19.18
C SER A 104 2.00 -6.09 18.97
N ILE A 105 0.76 -5.67 19.06
CA ILE A 105 -0.42 -6.48 18.76
C ILE A 105 -1.08 -5.88 17.53
N VAL A 106 -1.41 -6.74 16.57
CA VAL A 106 -2.05 -6.36 15.31
C VAL A 106 -3.39 -7.07 15.24
N ILE A 107 -4.48 -6.33 15.24
CA ILE A 107 -5.84 -6.85 15.14
C ILE A 107 -6.38 -6.52 13.74
N ALA A 108 -6.88 -7.52 13.05
CA ALA A 108 -7.52 -7.36 11.76
C ALA A 108 -9.01 -7.04 11.95
N PHE A 109 -9.51 -6.09 11.16
CA PHE A 109 -10.93 -5.79 11.06
C PHE A 109 -11.37 -5.88 9.60
N SER A 110 -12.61 -6.19 9.35
CA SER A 110 -13.25 -6.17 8.04
C SER A 110 -14.64 -5.58 8.14
N LYS A 111 -15.08 -4.97 7.06
CA LYS A 111 -16.48 -4.58 6.87
C LYS A 111 -16.88 -4.86 5.43
N GLU A 112 -18.12 -5.14 5.23
CA GLU A 112 -18.73 -5.14 3.90
C GLU A 112 -19.05 -3.69 3.55
N THR A 113 -18.53 -3.22 2.44
CA THR A 113 -18.78 -1.87 1.97
C THR A 113 -19.32 -1.97 0.55
N PRO A 114 -20.61 -1.60 0.33
CA PRO A 114 -21.13 -1.55 -1.02
C PRO A 114 -20.30 -0.54 -1.83
N VAL A 115 -19.98 -0.90 -3.05
CA VAL A 115 -19.31 0.01 -3.98
C VAL A 115 -20.39 0.98 -4.50
N ALA A 116 -20.15 2.27 -4.32
CA ALA A 116 -21.06 3.29 -4.80
C ALA A 116 -21.06 3.34 -6.34
N GLU A 117 -22.21 3.60 -6.94
CA GLU A 117 -22.29 3.95 -8.35
C GLU A 117 -21.83 5.41 -8.52
N PRO A 118 -20.70 5.67 -9.18
CA PRO A 118 -20.15 7.00 -9.23
C PRO A 118 -20.92 7.91 -10.19
N SER A 119 -20.98 9.20 -9.87
CA SER A 119 -21.56 10.22 -10.76
C SER A 119 -20.60 10.55 -11.92
N ARG A 120 -19.30 10.52 -11.65
CA ARG A 120 -18.23 10.75 -12.63
C ARG A 120 -16.96 10.01 -12.23
N LYS A 121 -16.00 9.97 -13.14
CA LYS A 121 -14.65 9.43 -12.88
C LYS A 121 -13.62 10.55 -12.93
N VAL A 122 -12.54 10.41 -12.15
CA VAL A 122 -11.42 11.34 -12.14
C VAL A 122 -10.14 10.55 -12.33
N GLY A 123 -9.38 10.89 -13.37
CA GLY A 123 -8.07 10.32 -13.65
C GLY A 123 -6.98 11.06 -12.88
N TYR A 124 -6.05 10.34 -12.26
CA TYR A 124 -4.94 10.93 -11.52
C TYR A 124 -3.60 10.53 -12.12
N ASP A 125 -2.82 11.53 -12.54
CA ASP A 125 -1.43 11.36 -12.96
C ASP A 125 -0.50 11.49 -11.74
N LEU A 126 0.25 10.42 -11.46
CA LEU A 126 1.15 10.32 -10.30
C LEU A 126 2.57 10.73 -10.68
N ASN A 127 2.95 11.96 -10.36
CA ASN A 127 4.30 12.47 -10.57
C ASN A 127 5.15 12.41 -9.28
N GLU A 128 6.44 12.70 -9.41
CA GLU A 128 7.39 12.67 -8.29
C GLU A 128 7.12 13.74 -7.22
N LYS A 129 6.63 14.91 -7.64
CA LYS A 129 6.41 16.07 -6.76
C LYS A 129 4.95 16.43 -6.56
N SER A 130 4.06 15.90 -7.42
CA SER A 130 2.64 16.24 -7.37
C SER A 130 1.78 15.11 -7.95
N ILE A 131 0.53 15.09 -7.56
CA ILE A 131 -0.52 14.32 -8.21
C ILE A 131 -1.46 15.31 -8.85
N VAL A 132 -1.80 15.10 -10.10
CA VAL A 132 -2.70 15.99 -10.86
C VAL A 132 -3.94 15.20 -11.25
N GLY A 133 -5.11 15.72 -10.90
CA GLY A 133 -6.40 15.18 -11.29
C GLY A 133 -6.90 15.79 -12.59
N SER A 134 -7.68 15.03 -13.36
CA SER A 134 -8.34 15.49 -14.59
C SER A 134 -9.38 16.60 -14.33
N ASP A 135 -9.85 16.72 -13.10
CA ASP A 135 -10.73 17.77 -12.59
C ASP A 135 -9.97 19.05 -12.16
N GLY A 136 -8.67 19.13 -12.43
CA GLY A 136 -7.80 20.26 -12.05
C GLY A 136 -7.25 20.18 -10.62
N SER A 137 -7.65 19.18 -9.83
CA SER A 137 -7.09 19.02 -8.47
C SER A 137 -5.60 18.73 -8.49
N ARG A 138 -4.87 19.30 -7.53
CA ARG A 138 -3.43 19.09 -7.35
C ARG A 138 -3.13 18.76 -5.90
N TYR A 139 -2.31 17.72 -5.69
CA TYR A 139 -1.82 17.32 -4.37
C TYR A 139 -0.30 17.37 -4.36
N ASP A 140 0.26 18.09 -3.40
CA ASP A 140 1.71 18.27 -3.27
C ASP A 140 2.38 17.03 -2.64
N LEU A 141 3.43 16.55 -3.28
CA LEU A 141 4.31 15.47 -2.80
C LEU A 141 5.76 15.95 -2.63
N SER A 142 6.00 17.25 -2.71
CA SER A 142 7.34 17.85 -2.57
C SER A 142 8.00 17.50 -1.23
N GLU A 143 7.21 17.30 -0.16
CA GLU A 143 7.71 16.84 1.13
C GLU A 143 8.40 15.47 1.03
N VAL A 144 7.85 14.54 0.25
CA VAL A 144 8.45 13.22 0.03
C VAL A 144 9.81 13.35 -0.66
N ALA A 145 9.88 14.17 -1.71
CA ALA A 145 11.13 14.47 -2.42
C ALA A 145 12.17 15.12 -1.49
N ARG A 146 11.74 16.10 -0.68
CA ARG A 146 12.58 16.78 0.31
C ARG A 146 13.12 15.80 1.37
N LEU A 147 12.29 14.91 1.87
CA LEU A 147 12.71 13.89 2.83
C LEU A 147 13.78 12.97 2.23
N HIS A 148 13.58 12.47 1.02
CA HIS A 148 14.58 11.62 0.34
C HIS A 148 15.91 12.37 0.12
N THR A 149 15.87 13.65 -0.25
CA THR A 149 17.06 14.48 -0.41
C THR A 149 17.78 14.68 0.92
N LEU A 150 17.07 15.07 1.98
CA LEU A 150 17.63 15.29 3.31
C LEU A 150 18.32 14.04 3.87
N TYR A 151 17.63 12.89 3.79
CA TYR A 151 18.21 11.64 4.25
C TYR A 151 19.31 11.12 3.31
N GLY A 152 19.27 11.47 2.04
CA GLY A 152 20.34 11.24 1.09
C GLY A 152 21.65 11.95 1.49
N ILE A 153 21.57 13.25 1.78
CA ILE A 153 22.70 14.06 2.25
C ILE A 153 23.26 13.50 3.58
N ARG A 154 22.38 13.17 4.53
CA ARG A 154 22.79 12.56 5.81
C ARG A 154 23.53 11.24 5.61
N ARG A 155 23.08 10.40 4.68
CA ARG A 155 23.76 9.14 4.33
C ARG A 155 25.12 9.38 3.70
N SER A 156 25.24 10.34 2.76
CA SER A 156 26.53 10.66 2.14
C SER A 156 27.54 11.11 3.18
N ARG A 157 27.20 12.09 4.03
CA ARG A 157 28.06 12.56 5.11
C ARG A 157 28.47 11.45 6.09
N PHE A 158 27.55 10.54 6.40
CA PHE A 158 27.85 9.38 7.25
C PHE A 158 28.81 8.40 6.57
N TYR A 159 28.66 8.17 5.26
CA TYR A 159 29.52 7.26 4.50
C TYR A 159 30.93 7.83 4.28
N GLU A 160 31.07 9.13 4.18
CA GLU A 160 32.35 9.84 4.14
C GLU A 160 33.13 9.66 5.45
N LYS A 161 32.45 9.77 6.60
CA LYS A 161 33.06 9.56 7.93
C LYS A 161 33.42 8.09 8.21
N HIS A 162 32.74 7.13 7.56
CA HIS A 162 32.92 5.68 7.80
C HIS A 162 33.17 4.93 6.49
N PRO A 163 34.27 5.22 5.74
CA PRO A 163 34.46 4.71 4.38
C PRO A 163 34.60 3.19 4.33
N HIS A 164 35.17 2.54 5.35
CA HIS A 164 35.46 1.11 5.38
C HIS A 164 34.43 0.25 6.16
N ASP A 165 33.55 0.86 6.96
CA ASP A 165 32.61 0.10 7.78
C ASP A 165 31.31 -0.24 7.02
N ARG A 166 31.32 -1.42 6.40
CA ARG A 166 30.15 -1.95 5.68
C ARG A 166 28.97 -2.26 6.60
N ARG A 167 29.19 -2.61 7.88
CA ARG A 167 28.11 -2.93 8.82
C ARG A 167 27.35 -1.68 9.22
N LEU A 168 28.06 -0.61 9.59
CA LEU A 168 27.46 0.69 9.92
C LEU A 168 26.75 1.29 8.71
N LYS A 169 27.34 1.27 7.51
CA LYS A 169 26.69 1.71 6.27
C LYS A 169 25.37 0.99 6.02
N LYS A 170 25.34 -0.34 6.20
CA LYS A 170 24.11 -1.14 6.04
C LYS A 170 23.06 -0.80 7.09
N LYS A 171 23.45 -0.58 8.34
CA LYS A 171 22.55 -0.17 9.43
C LYS A 171 21.95 1.20 9.17
N PHE A 172 22.75 2.16 8.68
CA PHE A 172 22.31 3.52 8.41
C PHE A 172 21.50 3.66 7.11
N ALA A 173 21.74 2.82 6.11
CA ALA A 173 21.00 2.83 4.83
C ALA A 173 19.50 2.60 4.97
N GLY A 174 19.07 1.93 6.04
CA GLY A 174 17.68 1.56 6.30
C GLY A 174 16.95 2.45 7.31
N SER A 175 17.19 3.76 7.32
CA SER A 175 16.60 4.68 8.30
C SER A 175 15.09 4.47 8.51
N ARG A 176 14.70 3.99 9.69
CA ARG A 176 13.30 3.82 10.09
C ARG A 176 12.54 5.14 10.05
N ARG A 177 13.20 6.24 10.48
CA ARG A 177 12.59 7.59 10.53
C ARG A 177 12.24 8.12 9.13
N GLU A 178 13.13 7.91 8.14
CA GLU A 178 12.83 8.29 6.75
C GLU A 178 11.58 7.57 6.25
N LYS A 179 11.57 6.25 6.38
CA LYS A 179 10.43 5.41 5.95
C LYS A 179 9.12 5.80 6.64
N GLN A 180 9.18 6.11 7.93
CA GLN A 180 8.01 6.49 8.69
C GLN A 180 7.45 7.83 8.24
N ARG A 181 8.30 8.88 8.09
CA ARG A 181 7.88 10.20 7.60
C ARG A 181 7.31 10.16 6.18
N VAL A 182 7.99 9.43 5.28
CA VAL A 182 7.47 9.22 3.91
C VAL A 182 6.10 8.52 3.96
N LYS A 183 5.97 7.50 4.80
CA LYS A 183 4.70 6.80 4.98
C LYS A 183 3.59 7.74 5.45
N GLU A 184 3.86 8.60 6.42
CA GLU A 184 2.91 9.59 6.94
C GLU A 184 2.47 10.58 5.87
N ALA A 185 3.40 11.13 5.09
CA ALA A 185 3.09 12.02 3.97
C ALA A 185 2.20 11.35 2.93
N LEU A 186 2.52 10.11 2.54
CA LEU A 186 1.70 9.35 1.59
C LEU A 186 0.31 9.01 2.15
N HIS A 187 0.19 8.74 3.46
CA HIS A 187 -1.10 8.50 4.09
C HIS A 187 -1.98 9.76 4.06
N LYS A 188 -1.42 10.93 4.34
CA LYS A 188 -2.15 12.21 4.27
C LYS A 188 -2.73 12.43 2.87
N VAL A 189 -1.88 12.38 1.84
CA VAL A 189 -2.31 12.61 0.46
C VAL A 189 -3.33 11.58 -0.01
N SER A 190 -3.10 10.29 0.27
CA SER A 190 -4.06 9.24 -0.12
C SER A 190 -5.40 9.36 0.60
N THR A 191 -5.44 9.90 1.83
CA THR A 191 -6.70 10.19 2.54
C THR A 191 -7.45 11.32 1.82
N LEU A 192 -6.78 12.44 1.53
CA LEU A 192 -7.40 13.58 0.84
C LEU A 192 -8.02 13.21 -0.51
N ILE A 193 -7.32 12.39 -1.29
CA ILE A 193 -7.83 11.91 -2.60
C ILE A 193 -9.11 11.08 -2.40
N VAL A 194 -9.10 10.13 -1.47
CA VAL A 194 -10.25 9.23 -1.27
C VAL A 194 -11.43 9.96 -0.61
N GLU A 195 -11.18 10.85 0.35
CA GLU A 195 -12.23 11.67 0.99
C GLU A 195 -12.90 12.58 -0.01
N LYS A 196 -12.14 13.24 -0.90
CA LYS A 196 -12.69 14.03 -2.00
C LYS A 196 -13.56 13.18 -2.93
N ALA A 197 -13.03 12.03 -3.37
CA ALA A 197 -13.75 11.14 -4.27
C ALA A 197 -15.07 10.63 -3.64
N ARG A 198 -15.03 10.30 -2.34
CA ARG A 198 -16.22 9.91 -1.59
C ARG A 198 -17.25 11.06 -1.48
N ALA A 199 -16.80 12.26 -1.12
CA ALA A 199 -17.66 13.42 -0.94
C ALA A 199 -18.39 13.81 -2.24
N ASN A 200 -17.73 13.66 -3.39
CA ASN A 200 -18.26 14.03 -4.70
C ASN A 200 -18.87 12.84 -5.46
N ASN A 201 -18.95 11.66 -4.85
CA ASN A 201 -19.38 10.42 -5.51
C ASN A 201 -18.63 10.16 -6.83
N GLU A 202 -17.26 10.21 -6.76
CA GLU A 202 -16.37 10.05 -7.91
C GLU A 202 -15.70 8.68 -7.89
N ALA A 203 -15.47 8.10 -9.09
CA ALA A 203 -14.56 6.98 -9.25
C ALA A 203 -13.12 7.45 -9.46
N ILE A 204 -12.16 6.70 -8.92
CA ILE A 204 -10.73 6.99 -9.06
C ILE A 204 -10.15 6.15 -10.19
N VAL A 205 -9.48 6.78 -11.16
CA VAL A 205 -8.74 6.09 -12.23
C VAL A 205 -7.26 6.38 -12.09
N LEU A 206 -6.44 5.31 -12.00
CA LEU A 206 -5.00 5.40 -11.85
C LEU A 206 -4.27 4.63 -12.96
N GLU A 207 -3.04 5.02 -13.25
CA GLU A 207 -2.17 4.23 -14.11
C GLU A 207 -1.63 2.99 -13.38
N ARG A 208 -1.50 1.87 -14.08
CA ARG A 208 -0.87 0.66 -13.55
C ARG A 208 0.66 0.78 -13.58
N LEU A 209 1.26 1.43 -12.60
CA LEU A 209 2.71 1.65 -12.50
C LEU A 209 3.49 0.39 -12.02
N LYS A 210 3.03 -0.81 -12.42
CA LYS A 210 3.70 -2.07 -12.09
C LYS A 210 4.97 -2.20 -12.94
N GLY A 211 6.12 -2.32 -12.27
CA GLY A 211 7.38 -2.55 -12.97
C GLY A 211 8.14 -1.30 -13.42
N ILE A 212 7.70 -0.08 -13.10
CA ILE A 212 8.37 1.17 -13.48
C ILE A 212 9.87 1.19 -13.13
N ARG A 213 10.28 0.50 -12.07
CA ARG A 213 11.70 0.37 -11.68
C ARG A 213 12.52 -0.47 -12.67
N TYR A 214 11.88 -1.36 -13.42
CA TYR A 214 12.56 -2.21 -14.39
C TYR A 214 12.84 -1.49 -15.71
N SER A 215 12.02 -0.49 -16.08
CA SER A 215 12.25 0.32 -17.29
C SER A 215 13.47 1.25 -17.16
N HIS A 216 13.93 1.52 -15.94
CA HIS A 216 15.09 2.37 -15.61
C HIS A 216 16.31 1.56 -15.15
N LYS A 217 16.63 0.45 -15.83
CA LYS A 217 17.81 -0.37 -15.54
C LYS A 217 19.10 0.28 -16.07
N ARG A 218 20.26 -0.26 -15.60
CA ARG A 218 21.57 0.09 -16.17
C ARG A 218 21.58 -0.21 -17.69
N GLY A 219 22.16 0.67 -18.48
CA GLY A 219 22.26 0.50 -19.93
C GLY A 219 21.28 1.36 -20.75
N ASN A 220 20.26 1.96 -20.15
CA ASN A 220 19.26 2.79 -20.89
C ASN A 220 19.72 4.25 -21.11
N GLY A 221 21.01 4.57 -21.05
CA GLY A 221 21.52 5.94 -21.21
C GLY A 221 21.15 6.93 -20.09
N GLU A 222 20.37 6.51 -19.11
CA GLU A 222 19.94 7.38 -17.99
C GLU A 222 21.00 7.51 -16.92
N GLY A 223 21.21 8.74 -16.43
CA GLY A 223 22.14 9.03 -15.34
C GLY A 223 21.83 8.30 -14.03
N THR A 224 22.85 7.97 -13.26
CA THR A 224 22.73 7.23 -11.99
C THR A 224 21.81 7.96 -10.98
N ALA A 225 21.83 9.28 -10.96
CA ALA A 225 20.99 10.10 -10.08
C ALA A 225 19.49 9.95 -10.39
N LYS A 226 19.10 9.95 -11.67
CA LYS A 226 17.70 9.76 -12.10
C LYS A 226 17.20 8.36 -11.74
N ARG A 227 17.99 7.31 -12.04
CA ARG A 227 17.65 5.93 -11.68
C ARG A 227 17.45 5.74 -10.16
N ARG A 228 18.37 6.34 -9.36
CA ARG A 228 18.27 6.29 -7.89
C ARG A 228 17.00 7.00 -7.40
N ARG A 229 16.64 8.14 -7.95
CA ARG A 229 15.43 8.90 -7.61
C ARG A 229 14.17 8.09 -7.88
N ILE A 230 14.03 7.52 -9.08
CA ILE A 230 12.88 6.67 -9.45
C ILE A 230 12.81 5.39 -8.61
N ALA A 231 13.97 4.79 -8.30
CA ALA A 231 14.02 3.60 -7.44
C ALA A 231 13.58 3.86 -6.00
N LEU A 232 13.80 5.07 -5.50
CA LEU A 232 13.39 5.49 -4.15
C LEU A 232 11.91 5.89 -4.08
N TRP A 233 11.33 6.31 -5.20
CA TRP A 233 9.97 6.82 -5.23
C TRP A 233 8.94 5.72 -4.91
N PRO A 234 8.06 5.92 -3.93
CA PRO A 234 7.16 4.90 -3.44
C PRO A 234 5.82 4.86 -4.18
N PHE A 235 5.79 4.94 -5.54
CA PHE A 235 4.56 4.92 -6.35
C PHE A 235 3.60 3.79 -5.96
N ARG A 236 4.11 2.56 -5.88
CA ARG A 236 3.27 1.41 -5.52
C ARG A 236 2.70 1.50 -4.11
N GLN A 237 3.45 2.09 -3.17
CA GLN A 237 2.98 2.27 -1.80
C GLN A 237 1.84 3.28 -1.75
N LEU A 238 1.97 4.39 -2.49
CA LEU A 238 0.90 5.37 -2.64
C LEU A 238 -0.35 4.76 -3.28
N GLN A 239 -0.20 4.04 -4.40
CA GLN A 239 -1.30 3.33 -5.04
C GLN A 239 -1.99 2.35 -4.10
N SER A 240 -1.22 1.54 -3.36
CA SER A 240 -1.77 0.61 -2.37
C SER A 240 -2.52 1.34 -1.25
N TYR A 241 -2.10 2.56 -0.87
CA TYR A 241 -2.82 3.34 0.14
C TYR A 241 -4.13 3.93 -0.39
N ILE A 242 -4.14 4.39 -1.63
CA ILE A 242 -5.38 4.84 -2.28
C ILE A 242 -6.33 3.64 -2.44
N GLU A 243 -5.84 2.51 -2.93
CA GLU A 243 -6.62 1.29 -3.20
C GLU A 243 -7.35 0.77 -1.95
N TYR A 244 -6.62 0.52 -0.84
CA TYR A 244 -7.30 0.02 0.35
C TYR A 244 -8.23 1.04 1.00
N LYS A 245 -7.91 2.34 0.96
CA LYS A 245 -8.78 3.38 1.49
C LYS A 245 -10.03 3.56 0.63
N ALA A 246 -9.90 3.51 -0.71
CA ALA A 246 -11.01 3.55 -1.63
C ALA A 246 -11.96 2.37 -1.38
N GLY A 247 -11.44 1.14 -1.30
CA GLY A 247 -12.23 -0.03 -0.94
C GLY A 247 -12.91 0.10 0.43
N TRP A 248 -12.21 0.66 1.42
CA TRP A 248 -12.79 0.91 2.75
C TRP A 248 -13.88 1.99 2.76
N ALA A 249 -13.80 2.96 1.86
CA ALA A 249 -14.75 4.05 1.70
C ALA A 249 -15.90 3.74 0.73
N GLY A 250 -15.87 2.59 0.02
CA GLY A 250 -16.84 2.26 -1.04
C GLY A 250 -16.63 3.04 -2.33
N VAL A 251 -15.46 3.65 -2.52
CA VAL A 251 -15.12 4.43 -3.72
C VAL A 251 -14.61 3.48 -4.81
N PRO A 252 -15.22 3.47 -6.00
CA PRO A 252 -14.74 2.67 -7.13
C PRO A 252 -13.35 3.10 -7.57
N LEU A 253 -12.47 2.13 -7.85
CA LEU A 253 -11.11 2.39 -8.32
C LEU A 253 -10.74 1.45 -9.47
N GLU A 254 -10.18 2.02 -10.52
CA GLU A 254 -9.72 1.28 -11.69
C GLU A 254 -8.28 1.62 -12.05
N TYR A 255 -7.55 0.63 -12.60
CA TYR A 255 -6.20 0.79 -13.13
C TYR A 255 -6.17 0.67 -14.64
N VAL A 256 -5.65 1.69 -15.31
CA VAL A 256 -5.47 1.73 -16.77
C VAL A 256 -4.02 1.54 -17.19
N SER A 257 -3.82 1.24 -18.47
CA SER A 257 -2.47 1.13 -19.05
C SER A 257 -1.77 2.49 -19.08
N PRO A 258 -0.49 2.60 -18.62
CA PRO A 258 0.28 3.83 -18.65
C PRO A 258 0.85 4.18 -20.04
N ALA A 259 0.68 3.33 -21.03
CA ALA A 259 1.28 3.53 -22.36
C ALA A 259 0.74 4.80 -23.04
N TYR A 260 1.62 5.72 -23.39
CA TYR A 260 1.33 6.96 -24.13
C TYR A 260 0.35 7.94 -23.48
N THR A 261 -0.01 7.82 -22.21
CA THR A 261 -0.95 8.73 -21.53
C THR A 261 -0.49 10.18 -21.58
N SER A 262 0.80 10.45 -21.34
CA SER A 262 1.37 11.80 -21.41
C SER A 262 1.71 12.27 -22.83
N MET A 263 1.76 11.37 -23.80
CA MET A 263 2.13 11.67 -25.19
C MET A 263 0.91 11.83 -26.11
N THR A 264 -0.26 11.38 -25.69
CA THR A 264 -1.50 11.49 -26.45
C THR A 264 -2.12 12.86 -26.21
N CYS A 265 -2.47 13.56 -27.24
CA CYS A 265 -3.23 14.81 -27.16
C CYS A 265 -4.65 14.53 -26.66
N ASN A 266 -5.05 15.16 -25.57
CA ASN A 266 -6.40 14.99 -25.01
C ASN A 266 -7.49 15.64 -25.87
N VAL A 267 -7.15 16.52 -26.82
CA VAL A 267 -8.10 17.17 -27.72
C VAL A 267 -8.39 16.30 -28.94
N CYS A 268 -7.36 15.87 -29.68
CA CYS A 268 -7.54 15.18 -30.96
C CYS A 268 -7.08 13.72 -30.99
N GLY A 269 -6.52 13.18 -29.90
CA GLY A 269 -6.06 11.81 -29.83
C GLY A 269 -4.70 11.52 -30.52
N TYR A 270 -4.08 12.53 -31.15
CA TYR A 270 -2.78 12.35 -31.81
C TYR A 270 -1.68 11.97 -30.79
N ILE A 271 -0.85 10.97 -31.14
CA ILE A 271 0.25 10.51 -30.27
C ILE A 271 1.55 11.18 -30.72
N ASN A 272 2.04 12.13 -29.94
CA ASN A 272 3.33 12.80 -30.18
C ASN A 272 4.50 11.96 -29.66
N ARG A 273 5.05 11.09 -30.52
CA ARG A 273 6.18 10.22 -30.17
C ARG A 273 7.51 10.98 -30.02
N LYS A 274 7.58 12.25 -30.47
CA LYS A 274 8.78 13.10 -30.37
C LYS A 274 8.86 13.83 -29.03
N LEU A 275 7.80 13.76 -28.18
CA LEU A 275 7.74 14.44 -26.88
C LEU A 275 8.81 13.88 -25.93
N LYS A 276 9.67 14.76 -25.42
CA LYS A 276 10.71 14.40 -24.44
C LYS A 276 10.17 14.43 -23.03
N VAL A 277 10.84 13.72 -22.12
CA VAL A 277 10.42 13.65 -20.69
C VAL A 277 10.45 15.01 -20.00
N ASN A 278 11.31 15.91 -20.45
CA ASN A 278 11.47 17.26 -19.88
C ASN A 278 10.48 18.29 -20.44
N ASP A 279 9.77 17.96 -21.53
CA ASP A 279 8.80 18.87 -22.14
C ASP A 279 7.55 18.91 -21.26
N ARG A 280 7.39 19.97 -20.48
CA ARG A 280 6.24 20.15 -19.59
C ARG A 280 5.03 20.70 -20.34
N SER A 281 5.26 21.65 -21.24
CA SER A 281 4.23 22.20 -22.11
C SER A 281 4.60 21.90 -23.56
N TRP A 282 3.62 21.54 -24.38
CA TRP A 282 3.86 21.23 -25.77
C TRP A 282 2.65 21.59 -26.65
N ARG A 283 2.92 21.87 -27.90
CA ARG A 283 1.91 22.14 -28.93
C ARG A 283 1.64 20.87 -29.73
N CYS A 284 0.37 20.51 -29.86
CA CYS A 284 0.00 19.33 -30.64
C CYS A 284 0.30 19.57 -32.13
N PRO A 285 1.11 18.71 -32.81
CA PRO A 285 1.41 18.88 -34.21
C PRO A 285 0.20 18.71 -35.13
N ASN A 286 -0.83 18.02 -34.68
CA ASN A 286 -2.02 17.74 -35.49
C ASN A 286 -3.10 18.83 -35.34
N CYS A 287 -3.48 19.22 -34.10
CA CYS A 287 -4.58 20.19 -33.89
C CYS A 287 -4.12 21.55 -33.37
N GLY A 288 -2.85 21.76 -33.15
CA GLY A 288 -2.30 23.03 -32.68
C GLY A 288 -2.56 23.38 -31.22
N ALA A 289 -3.28 22.56 -30.46
CA ALA A 289 -3.61 22.81 -29.05
C ALA A 289 -2.34 22.88 -28.20
N MET A 290 -2.28 23.89 -27.31
CA MET A 290 -1.24 24.01 -26.27
C MET A 290 -1.65 23.18 -25.05
N LEU A 291 -0.78 22.28 -24.64
CA LEU A 291 -1.08 21.28 -23.61
C LEU A 291 -0.02 21.34 -22.50
N ASP A 292 -0.46 21.39 -21.24
CA ASP A 292 0.37 21.03 -20.10
C ASP A 292 0.35 19.50 -19.97
N ARG A 293 1.52 18.90 -19.85
CA ARG A 293 1.71 17.45 -19.87
C ARG A 293 0.95 16.72 -18.77
N ASP A 294 1.00 17.25 -17.53
CA ASP A 294 0.43 16.57 -16.37
C ASP A 294 -1.12 16.58 -16.41
N PRO A 295 -1.83 17.71 -16.62
CA PRO A 295 -3.27 17.71 -16.83
C PRO A 295 -3.70 16.92 -18.08
N ASN A 296 -2.95 17.01 -19.17
CA ASN A 296 -3.22 16.21 -20.39
C ASN A 296 -3.18 14.70 -20.09
N SER A 297 -2.17 14.25 -19.32
CA SER A 297 -2.06 12.87 -18.88
C SER A 297 -3.25 12.45 -18.03
N ALA A 298 -3.64 13.26 -17.05
CA ALA A 298 -4.76 12.98 -16.15
C ALA A 298 -6.10 12.82 -16.90
N ILE A 299 -6.38 13.68 -17.90
CA ILE A 299 -7.57 13.58 -18.77
C ILE A 299 -7.52 12.29 -19.59
N ASN A 300 -6.37 11.93 -20.14
CA ASN A 300 -6.21 10.68 -20.90
C ASN A 300 -6.37 9.43 -20.03
N ILE A 301 -5.93 9.49 -18.76
CA ILE A 301 -6.14 8.42 -17.77
C ILE A 301 -7.64 8.26 -17.49
N GLU A 302 -8.35 9.34 -17.23
CA GLU A 302 -9.80 9.33 -17.02
C GLU A 302 -10.54 8.70 -18.20
N ARG A 303 -10.25 9.13 -19.44
CA ARG A 303 -10.90 8.62 -20.66
C ARG A 303 -10.70 7.14 -20.89
N ARG A 304 -9.58 6.58 -20.40
CA ARG A 304 -9.28 5.14 -20.49
C ARG A 304 -10.01 4.32 -19.44
N GLY A 305 -10.52 4.93 -18.39
CA GLY A 305 -11.31 4.27 -17.37
C GLY A 305 -12.63 3.76 -17.96
N LYS A 306 -12.97 2.50 -17.65
CA LYS A 306 -14.15 1.80 -18.13
C LYS A 306 -15.30 1.79 -17.13
N ILE A 307 -15.08 2.30 -15.92
CA ILE A 307 -16.13 2.40 -14.89
C ILE A 307 -17.30 3.18 -15.49
N ARG A 308 -18.49 2.60 -15.39
CA ARG A 308 -19.75 3.29 -15.78
C ARG A 308 -20.12 4.28 -14.70
N CYS A 309 -20.52 5.47 -15.11
CA CYS A 309 -21.00 6.53 -14.23
C CYS A 309 -22.48 6.78 -14.45
N LEU A 310 -23.18 7.24 -13.40
CA LEU A 310 -24.58 7.65 -13.48
C LEU A 310 -24.71 8.80 -14.50
N GLY A 311 -25.59 8.64 -15.49
CA GLY A 311 -25.85 9.68 -16.49
C GLY A 311 -24.96 9.66 -17.75
N GLU A 312 -23.99 8.77 -17.87
CA GLU A 312 -23.33 8.51 -19.16
C GLU A 312 -24.27 7.68 -20.04
N GLY A 313 -25.04 8.35 -20.91
CA GLY A 313 -25.79 7.68 -21.99
C GLY A 313 -24.82 6.86 -22.83
N CYS A 314 -25.10 5.57 -23.02
CA CYS A 314 -24.26 4.63 -23.76
C CYS A 314 -24.15 4.99 -25.25
N PRO A 315 -22.94 5.26 -25.81
CA PRO A 315 -22.69 4.88 -27.17
C PRO A 315 -22.29 3.40 -27.18
N GLY A 316 -23.20 2.57 -27.69
CA GLY A 316 -23.06 1.17 -28.05
C GLY A 316 -21.78 0.41 -27.69
N ALA A 317 -21.79 -0.36 -26.61
CA ALA A 317 -20.85 -1.42 -26.37
C ALA A 317 -21.63 -2.73 -26.13
N ARG A 318 -21.49 -3.66 -27.08
CA ARG A 318 -21.94 -5.05 -26.94
C ARG A 318 -21.24 -5.70 -25.75
N GLY A 319 -22.02 -6.41 -24.96
CA GLY A 319 -21.63 -6.91 -23.67
C GLY A 319 -20.54 -7.99 -23.69
N THR A 320 -19.85 -8.03 -22.57
CA THR A 320 -19.47 -9.26 -21.88
C THR A 320 -19.67 -8.98 -20.41
N ASP A 321 -20.70 -9.63 -19.85
CA ASP A 321 -21.00 -9.61 -18.42
C ASP A 321 -19.92 -10.42 -17.67
N GLU A 322 -18.91 -9.76 -17.17
CA GLU A 322 -18.16 -10.28 -16.03
C GLU A 322 -18.57 -9.47 -14.80
N ALA A 323 -19.43 -10.10 -14.02
CA ALA A 323 -19.84 -9.60 -12.71
C ALA A 323 -18.59 -9.30 -11.87
N VAL A 324 -18.41 -8.04 -11.48
CA VAL A 324 -17.44 -7.61 -10.49
C VAL A 324 -17.84 -8.27 -9.16
N LYS A 325 -17.23 -9.41 -8.86
CA LYS A 325 -17.31 -10.04 -7.54
C LYS A 325 -16.82 -9.03 -6.53
N GLY A 326 -17.67 -8.70 -5.56
CA GLY A 326 -17.33 -7.83 -4.45
C GLY A 326 -16.05 -8.35 -3.78
N ASN A 327 -14.98 -7.58 -3.86
CA ASN A 327 -13.73 -7.90 -3.19
C ASN A 327 -13.95 -7.73 -1.70
N GLU A 328 -13.79 -8.82 -0.94
CA GLU A 328 -13.53 -8.72 0.50
C GLU A 328 -12.28 -7.86 0.71
N THR A 329 -12.48 -6.59 1.03
CA THR A 329 -11.39 -5.67 1.35
C THR A 329 -10.85 -6.01 2.72
N THR A 330 -9.78 -6.80 2.74
CA THR A 330 -8.99 -7.05 3.94
C THR A 330 -8.20 -5.78 4.32
N THR A 331 -8.67 -5.12 5.29
CA THR A 331 -8.18 -4.48 6.50
C THR A 331 -6.99 -3.50 6.49
N PRO A 332 -7.15 -2.32 7.10
CA PRO A 332 -6.03 -1.61 7.70
C PRO A 332 -5.50 -2.38 8.92
N ILE A 333 -4.19 -2.64 8.94
CA ILE A 333 -3.50 -3.30 10.03
C ILE A 333 -3.33 -2.30 11.17
N LEU A 334 -4.11 -2.43 12.25
CA LEU A 334 -3.93 -1.66 13.46
C LEU A 334 -2.77 -2.26 14.28
N ARG A 335 -1.77 -1.43 14.61
CA ARG A 335 -0.71 -1.77 15.55
C ARG A 335 -0.96 -1.05 16.86
N ALA A 336 -1.20 -1.79 17.93
CA ALA A 336 -1.07 -1.31 19.31
C ALA A 336 0.35 -1.67 19.81
N GLU A 337 1.04 -0.73 20.44
CA GLU A 337 2.35 -0.99 21.04
C GLU A 337 2.16 -1.56 22.45
N ALA A 338 2.92 -2.59 22.79
CA ALA A 338 3.01 -3.07 24.16
C ALA A 338 3.79 -2.05 25.02
N PRO A 339 3.49 -1.90 26.32
CA PRO A 339 4.22 -1.01 27.21
C PRO A 339 5.69 -1.43 27.22
N LYS A 340 6.59 -0.45 27.07
CA LYS A 340 8.01 -0.65 27.34
C LYS A 340 8.11 -0.88 28.84
N SER A 341 8.35 -2.13 29.27
CA SER A 341 8.77 -2.43 30.61
C SER A 341 10.05 -1.66 30.88
N GLY A 342 9.97 -0.62 31.72
CA GLY A 342 11.14 -0.01 32.30
C GLY A 342 11.77 -1.00 33.27
N LEU A 343 12.95 -1.45 32.98
CA LEU A 343 14.01 -1.92 33.85
C LEU A 343 15.31 -1.43 33.26
#